data_f650476f73f57efa0a8adba7a94a3fab
#
_entry.id   f650476f73f57efa0a8adba7a94a3fab
#
_cell.length_a   1.000
_cell.length_b   1.000
_cell.length_c   1.000
_cell.angle_alpha   90.00
_cell.angle_beta   90.00
_cell.angle_gamma   90.00
#
_symmetry.space_group_name_H-M   'P 1'
#
loop_
_entity.id
_entity.type
_entity.pdbx_description
1 polymer ?
#
loop_
_entity_poly.entity_id
_entity_poly.type
_entity_poly.pdbx_seq_one_letter_code
_entity_poly.pdbx_strand_id
1 'polypeptide(L)'
;MYRKFRRIFFKEKKRRKQNMDSGQLFCETHYLQSKAKGGGGGRGKEEQTPDFIEMMFKIQGNRFDDQRFDMSNFVKAPDFVELLALHQSRRYEDQRCALPLTLQTPPEETVVVEKKKKEIGAVLELLRKPGPYPMVFRPLNGGYWIESQDFTEEVEDHSVNTDVQIQTDKSAHYYREHFLGKEHFNCYTHDDNLGPIVMSFREESTSNEEQVRAILRTKFCTRHAVFPITVVGDSLNPVKIAKLMNDEITVDRFNPVLTTKGSRMIVQFDEHRLTNQFKFGIIYQTFGQTKEEELFGNVSHSNALEEFLNVLGEKVQLKNFKGYRGGLDILHGQTGSESIFTEFQNKEIMFHVSTLLPHTEGDPQQLQRKRHIGNDIVAIIFQEENTPFVPNMIASHFLHTFIVVQPIDPNTDHTKYKVEVTARDDVPFFGPKLPQPAVFAKGPEFQKFLLTKLLNAEMASYKAEQFSKLEVRL
;
A
#
# COMPACT_ATOMS: atom_id res chain seq x y z
N MET A 1 -29.99 -10.03 27.24
CA MET A 1 -28.65 -9.44 27.38
C MET A 1 -28.64 -7.95 27.05
N TYR A 2 -29.26 -7.53 25.95
CA TYR A 2 -29.34 -6.14 25.47
C TYR A 2 -29.99 -5.15 26.47
N ARG A 3 -31.10 -5.52 27.15
CA ARG A 3 -31.70 -4.68 28.20
C ARG A 3 -30.82 -4.49 29.46
N LYS A 4 -29.89 -5.44 29.74
CA LYS A 4 -28.94 -5.31 30.84
C LYS A 4 -27.80 -4.34 30.49
N PHE A 5 -27.37 -4.31 29.23
CA PHE A 5 -26.35 -3.39 28.72
C PHE A 5 -26.80 -1.95 28.78
N ARG A 6 -28.05 -1.67 28.34
CA ARG A 6 -28.64 -0.33 28.38
C ARG A 6 -28.83 0.17 29.82
N ARG A 7 -29.24 -0.69 30.78
CA ARG A 7 -29.41 -0.31 32.18
C ARG A 7 -28.08 0.00 32.90
N ILE A 8 -27.01 -0.66 32.57
CA ILE A 8 -25.69 -0.40 33.15
C ILE A 8 -25.17 0.94 32.62
N PHE A 9 -25.30 1.20 31.34
CA PHE A 9 -24.80 2.41 30.69
C PHE A 9 -25.54 3.68 31.08
N PHE A 10 -26.86 3.60 31.16
CA PHE A 10 -27.70 4.75 31.61
C PHE A 10 -27.57 5.08 33.08
N LYS A 11 -27.35 4.09 33.95
CA LYS A 11 -27.07 4.35 35.37
C LYS A 11 -25.70 5.02 35.57
N GLU A 12 -24.72 4.69 34.75
CA GLU A 12 -23.41 5.32 34.81
C GLU A 12 -23.41 6.75 34.24
N LYS A 13 -24.12 7.00 33.13
CA LYS A 13 -24.32 8.37 32.56
C LYS A 13 -24.98 9.32 33.59
N LYS A 14 -25.90 8.83 34.39
CA LYS A 14 -26.56 9.62 35.47
C LYS A 14 -25.60 9.88 36.67
N ARG A 15 -24.72 8.95 37.02
CA ARG A 15 -23.71 9.16 38.05
C ARG A 15 -22.56 10.09 37.61
N ARG A 16 -22.18 10.07 36.35
CA ARG A 16 -21.13 10.96 35.80
C ARG A 16 -21.58 12.43 35.73
N LYS A 17 -22.85 12.70 35.44
CA LYS A 17 -23.36 14.08 35.47
C LYS A 17 -23.31 14.74 36.85
N GLN A 18 -23.28 13.95 37.93
CA GLN A 18 -23.15 14.47 39.30
C GLN A 18 -21.71 14.66 39.76
N ASN A 19 -20.69 14.13 39.06
CA ASN A 19 -19.29 14.20 39.44
C ASN A 19 -18.43 15.10 38.53
N MET A 20 -19.07 15.85 37.59
CA MET A 20 -18.31 16.74 36.67
C MET A 20 -17.98 18.13 37.21
N ASP A 21 -18.28 18.42 38.48
CA ASP A 21 -17.95 19.72 39.09
C ASP A 21 -16.62 19.78 39.86
N SER A 22 -15.79 18.76 39.80
CA SER A 22 -14.44 18.81 40.34
C SER A 22 -13.42 18.27 39.33
N GLY A 23 -12.67 19.21 38.75
CA GLY A 23 -11.68 18.96 37.70
C GLY A 23 -10.57 18.02 38.09
N GLN A 24 -10.62 16.79 37.61
CA GLN A 24 -9.46 15.93 37.44
C GLN A 24 -9.74 14.90 36.35
N LEU A 25 -9.00 15.01 35.25
CA LEU A 25 -8.89 13.96 34.21
C LEU A 25 -8.22 12.73 34.83
N PHE A 26 -8.99 11.70 35.17
CA PHE A 26 -8.45 10.39 35.50
C PHE A 26 -8.78 9.39 34.40
N CYS A 27 -7.72 8.72 33.93
CA CYS A 27 -7.72 7.71 32.89
C CYS A 27 -8.68 6.54 33.21
N GLU A 28 -9.59 6.22 32.32
CA GLU A 28 -10.68 5.22 32.48
C GLU A 28 -10.24 3.76 32.70
N THR A 29 -8.94 3.49 32.74
CA THR A 29 -8.39 2.13 32.85
C THR A 29 -8.43 1.51 34.24
N HIS A 30 -8.61 2.31 35.30
CA HIS A 30 -8.57 1.79 36.67
C HIS A 30 -9.90 1.27 37.24
N TYR A 31 -11.04 1.66 36.66
CA TYR A 31 -12.35 1.32 37.26
C TYR A 31 -12.85 -0.09 36.94
N LEU A 32 -12.36 -0.71 35.88
CA LEU A 32 -12.76 -2.08 35.51
C LEU A 32 -11.98 -3.19 36.22
N GLN A 33 -10.78 -2.87 36.72
CA GLN A 33 -9.95 -3.86 37.47
C GLN A 33 -10.38 -4.07 38.93
N SER A 34 -11.03 -3.11 39.55
CA SER A 34 -11.42 -3.20 40.96
C SER A 34 -12.66 -4.05 41.27
N LYS A 35 -13.49 -4.36 40.25
CA LYS A 35 -14.68 -5.22 40.41
C LYS A 35 -14.48 -6.70 40.04
N ALA A 36 -13.30 -7.07 39.56
CA ALA A 36 -12.98 -8.45 39.22
C ALA A 36 -12.45 -9.28 40.43
N LYS A 37 -12.30 -8.67 41.60
CA LYS A 37 -11.76 -9.35 42.81
C LYS A 37 -12.83 -9.81 43.84
N GLY A 38 -14.08 -9.88 43.47
CA GLY A 38 -15.12 -10.34 44.40
C GLY A 38 -16.06 -11.36 43.74
N GLY A 39 -15.80 -12.67 43.97
CA GLY A 39 -16.83 -13.72 43.84
C GLY A 39 -16.65 -14.71 42.71
N GLY A 40 -16.12 -15.86 43.02
CA GLY A 40 -16.51 -17.22 42.60
C GLY A 40 -16.61 -17.61 41.13
N GLY A 41 -15.70 -18.49 40.73
CA GLY A 41 -15.91 -19.62 39.85
C GLY A 41 -16.62 -19.38 38.49
N GLY A 42 -15.82 -19.22 37.43
CA GLY A 42 -16.36 -19.30 36.06
C GLY A 42 -15.25 -19.18 35.04
N ARG A 43 -14.77 -20.28 34.53
CA ARG A 43 -13.94 -20.37 33.30
C ARG A 43 -14.66 -19.66 32.17
N GLY A 44 -14.14 -18.56 31.65
CA GLY A 44 -14.76 -17.91 30.48
C GLY A 44 -14.34 -16.47 30.19
N LYS A 45 -13.31 -15.91 30.82
CA LYS A 45 -12.95 -14.49 30.63
C LYS A 45 -11.56 -14.24 29.99
N GLU A 46 -10.75 -15.24 29.79
CA GLU A 46 -9.42 -15.09 29.15
C GLU A 46 -9.42 -15.35 27.64
N GLU A 47 -10.48 -15.94 27.07
CA GLU A 47 -10.53 -16.38 25.65
C GLU A 47 -10.89 -15.27 24.63
N GLN A 48 -11.43 -14.11 25.06
CA GLN A 48 -11.91 -13.09 24.10
C GLN A 48 -10.80 -12.14 23.59
N THR A 49 -9.74 -11.95 24.36
CA THR A 49 -8.64 -11.07 23.96
C THR A 49 -7.77 -11.68 22.86
N PRO A 50 -7.46 -12.98 22.89
CA PRO A 50 -6.77 -13.67 21.79
C PRO A 50 -7.54 -13.61 20.47
N ASP A 51 -8.84 -13.83 20.50
CA ASP A 51 -9.68 -13.85 19.30
C ASP A 51 -9.73 -12.51 18.56
N PHE A 52 -9.83 -11.40 19.30
CA PHE A 52 -9.82 -10.07 18.70
C PHE A 52 -8.45 -9.74 18.12
N ILE A 53 -7.38 -10.06 18.83
CA ILE A 53 -6.02 -9.86 18.39
C ILE A 53 -5.75 -10.71 17.13
N GLU A 54 -6.11 -11.98 17.16
CA GLU A 54 -5.97 -12.89 16.02
C GLU A 54 -6.78 -12.40 14.81
N MET A 55 -7.99 -11.87 15.04
CA MET A 55 -8.81 -11.32 13.97
C MET A 55 -8.19 -10.05 13.37
N MET A 56 -7.65 -9.14 14.19
CA MET A 56 -6.93 -7.96 13.69
C MET A 56 -5.71 -8.36 12.87
N PHE A 57 -5.00 -9.41 13.28
CA PHE A 57 -3.89 -9.97 12.50
C PHE A 57 -4.35 -10.61 11.20
N LYS A 58 -5.48 -11.32 11.17
CA LYS A 58 -6.05 -11.87 9.94
C LYS A 58 -6.48 -10.79 8.96
N ILE A 59 -7.06 -9.68 9.46
CA ILE A 59 -7.38 -8.51 8.64
C ILE A 59 -6.10 -7.85 8.11
N GLN A 60 -5.05 -7.74 8.92
CA GLN A 60 -3.77 -7.17 8.53
C GLN A 60 -2.98 -8.08 7.61
N GLY A 61 -2.83 -9.37 7.93
CA GLY A 61 -2.14 -10.35 7.10
C GLY A 61 -2.70 -10.47 5.70
N ASN A 62 -3.98 -10.11 5.51
CA ASN A 62 -4.61 -10.03 4.20
C ASN A 62 -4.38 -8.70 3.46
N ARG A 63 -3.70 -7.71 4.08
CA ARG A 63 -3.56 -6.35 3.50
C ARG A 63 -2.13 -5.90 3.25
N PHE A 64 -1.07 -6.53 3.85
CA PHE A 64 0.30 -5.99 3.73
C PHE A 64 1.46 -6.96 3.89
N ASP A 65 2.54 -6.56 3.24
CA ASP A 65 3.88 -7.13 3.29
C ASP A 65 4.49 -7.00 4.71
N ASP A 66 4.91 -8.12 5.32
CA ASP A 66 5.48 -8.22 6.67
C ASP A 66 6.75 -7.37 6.91
N GLN A 67 7.30 -6.73 5.88
CA GLN A 67 8.54 -5.95 5.99
C GLN A 67 8.37 -4.55 6.59
N ARG A 68 7.14 -4.06 6.79
CA ARG A 68 6.88 -2.69 7.27
C ARG A 68 6.32 -2.60 8.70
N PHE A 69 6.06 -3.72 9.36
CA PHE A 69 5.48 -3.74 10.69
C PHE A 69 6.48 -4.22 11.75
N ASP A 70 6.93 -3.30 12.61
CA ASP A 70 7.73 -3.65 13.78
C ASP A 70 6.83 -4.16 14.92
N MET A 71 6.72 -5.48 15.02
CA MET A 71 5.95 -6.19 16.05
C MET A 71 6.68 -6.31 17.38
N SER A 72 7.94 -5.91 17.49
CA SER A 72 8.79 -6.10 18.67
C SER A 72 8.24 -5.47 19.94
N ASN A 73 7.37 -4.46 19.81
CA ASN A 73 6.74 -3.76 20.92
C ASN A 73 5.43 -4.40 21.42
N PHE A 74 4.90 -5.44 20.75
CA PHE A 74 3.58 -6.00 21.03
C PHE A 74 3.58 -7.39 21.64
N VAL A 75 4.58 -8.20 21.37
CA VAL A 75 4.63 -9.60 21.81
C VAL A 75 5.96 -9.86 22.47
N LYS A 76 5.98 -9.86 23.78
CA LYS A 76 7.04 -10.50 24.56
C LYS A 76 6.73 -12.00 24.67
N ALA A 77 6.73 -12.71 23.55
CA ALA A 77 6.78 -14.15 23.52
C ALA A 77 7.86 -14.54 22.51
N PRO A 78 8.97 -15.15 22.95
CA PRO A 78 10.06 -15.60 22.08
C PRO A 78 9.57 -16.52 20.95
N ASP A 79 8.54 -17.31 21.24
CA ASP A 79 7.99 -18.34 20.34
C ASP A 79 7.36 -17.78 19.05
N PHE A 80 6.82 -16.56 19.07
CA PHE A 80 6.16 -15.98 17.91
C PHE A 80 7.15 -15.39 16.91
N VAL A 81 8.21 -14.74 17.39
CA VAL A 81 9.29 -14.20 16.53
C VAL A 81 10.05 -15.37 15.89
N GLU A 82 10.25 -16.45 16.65
CA GLU A 82 10.88 -17.67 16.17
C GLU A 82 10.02 -18.39 15.16
N LEU A 83 8.69 -18.41 15.33
CA LEU A 83 7.72 -18.97 14.39
C LEU A 83 7.68 -18.17 13.06
N LEU A 84 7.73 -16.85 13.14
CA LEU A 84 7.83 -15.97 11.96
C LEU A 84 9.16 -16.16 11.21
N ALA A 85 10.27 -16.26 11.93
CA ALA A 85 11.57 -16.53 11.34
C ALA A 85 11.62 -17.93 10.70
N LEU A 86 10.98 -18.92 11.31
CA LEU A 86 10.84 -20.29 10.76
C LEU A 86 9.95 -20.31 9.50
N HIS A 87 8.88 -19.51 9.48
CA HIS A 87 8.03 -19.37 8.31
C HIS A 87 8.73 -18.65 7.14
N GLN A 88 9.56 -17.65 7.45
CA GLN A 88 10.39 -16.98 6.45
C GLN A 88 11.49 -17.92 5.91
N SER A 89 12.14 -18.70 6.76
CA SER A 89 13.18 -19.66 6.32
C SER A 89 12.60 -20.80 5.48
N ARG A 90 11.41 -21.32 5.79
CA ARG A 90 10.72 -22.34 4.97
C ARG A 90 10.35 -21.84 3.58
N ARG A 91 10.00 -20.54 3.42
CA ARG A 91 9.79 -19.92 2.10
C ARG A 91 11.03 -19.92 1.22
N TYR A 92 12.23 -19.88 1.80
CA TYR A 92 13.49 -19.97 1.05
C TYR A 92 13.82 -21.38 0.57
N GLU A 93 13.36 -22.41 1.28
CA GLU A 93 13.61 -23.82 0.90
C GLU A 93 12.60 -24.34 -0.12
N ASP A 94 11.33 -23.93 -0.05
CA ASP A 94 10.29 -24.33 -1.02
C ASP A 94 10.54 -23.79 -2.44
N GLN A 95 11.34 -22.72 -2.60
CA GLN A 95 11.78 -22.24 -3.91
C GLN A 95 12.94 -23.06 -4.51
N ARG A 96 13.52 -24.01 -3.77
CA ARG A 96 14.62 -24.88 -4.22
C ARG A 96 14.19 -26.28 -4.62
N CYS A 97 12.92 -26.63 -4.49
CA CYS A 97 12.43 -27.90 -4.99
C CYS A 97 12.52 -27.93 -6.51
N ALA A 98 13.40 -28.79 -7.03
CA ALA A 98 13.44 -29.13 -8.45
C ALA A 98 12.07 -29.67 -8.86
N LEU A 99 11.41 -29.00 -9.79
CA LEU A 99 10.16 -29.45 -10.41
C LEU A 99 10.36 -30.87 -10.97
N PRO A 100 9.45 -31.81 -10.69
CA PRO A 100 9.45 -33.09 -11.37
C PRO A 100 9.28 -32.87 -12.88
N LEU A 101 10.12 -33.48 -13.68
CA LEU A 101 10.21 -33.38 -15.14
C LEU A 101 8.97 -33.86 -15.93
N THR A 102 7.81 -34.06 -15.29
CA THR A 102 6.59 -34.58 -15.91
C THR A 102 5.33 -33.85 -15.49
N LEU A 103 5.34 -32.53 -15.52
CA LEU A 103 4.10 -31.75 -15.54
C LEU A 103 3.98 -31.09 -16.92
N GLN A 104 3.01 -31.56 -17.69
CA GLN A 104 2.53 -30.85 -18.89
C GLN A 104 2.20 -29.42 -18.47
N THR A 105 2.84 -28.43 -19.10
CA THR A 105 2.54 -27.01 -18.90
C THR A 105 1.04 -26.79 -19.00
N PRO A 106 0.41 -26.11 -18.02
CA PRO A 106 -1.01 -25.77 -18.14
C PRO A 106 -1.25 -24.95 -19.43
N PRO A 107 -2.37 -25.12 -20.10
CA PRO A 107 -2.67 -24.41 -21.36
C PRO A 107 -2.62 -22.88 -21.23
N GLU A 108 -2.77 -22.32 -20.02
CA GLU A 108 -2.65 -20.89 -19.75
C GLU A 108 -1.22 -20.35 -19.90
N GLU A 109 -0.19 -21.09 -19.50
CA GLU A 109 1.22 -20.64 -19.65
C GLU A 109 1.63 -20.56 -21.12
N THR A 110 1.19 -21.48 -21.94
CA THR A 110 1.47 -21.47 -23.39
C THR A 110 0.86 -20.25 -24.07
N VAL A 111 -0.37 -19.88 -23.67
CA VAL A 111 -1.07 -18.71 -24.19
C VAL A 111 -0.37 -17.40 -23.80
N VAL A 112 0.12 -17.31 -22.56
CA VAL A 112 0.85 -16.13 -22.06
C VAL A 112 2.18 -15.95 -22.80
N VAL A 113 2.93 -17.03 -23.03
CA VAL A 113 4.20 -16.99 -23.76
C VAL A 113 4.01 -16.58 -25.22
N GLU A 114 2.97 -17.09 -25.90
CA GLU A 114 2.67 -16.68 -27.29
C GLU A 114 2.25 -15.20 -27.38
N LYS A 115 1.47 -14.72 -26.40
CA LYS A 115 1.05 -13.33 -26.35
C LYS A 115 2.26 -12.41 -26.17
N LYS A 116 3.15 -12.72 -25.22
CA LYS A 116 4.38 -11.95 -24.99
C LYS A 116 5.28 -11.91 -26.24
N LYS A 117 5.39 -13.02 -26.99
CA LYS A 117 6.12 -13.06 -28.26
C LYS A 117 5.49 -12.13 -29.33
N LYS A 118 4.15 -12.06 -29.42
CA LYS A 118 3.46 -11.16 -30.34
C LYS A 118 3.66 -9.70 -29.99
N GLU A 119 3.63 -9.33 -28.72
CA GLU A 119 3.89 -7.98 -28.24
C GLU A 119 5.32 -7.53 -28.56
N ILE A 120 6.32 -8.35 -28.24
CA ILE A 120 7.72 -8.08 -28.61
C ILE A 120 7.86 -7.96 -30.12
N GLY A 121 7.19 -8.81 -30.90
CA GLY A 121 7.17 -8.74 -32.36
C GLY A 121 6.62 -7.40 -32.88
N ALA A 122 5.53 -6.91 -32.29
CA ALA A 122 4.93 -5.63 -32.66
C ALA A 122 5.85 -4.45 -32.36
N VAL A 123 6.52 -4.45 -31.21
CA VAL A 123 7.49 -3.42 -30.86
C VAL A 123 8.71 -3.44 -31.78
N LEU A 124 9.23 -4.62 -32.11
CA LEU A 124 10.34 -4.77 -33.04
C LEU A 124 9.97 -4.31 -34.46
N GLU A 125 8.72 -4.55 -34.88
CA GLU A 125 8.21 -4.06 -36.15
C GLU A 125 8.07 -2.53 -36.16
N LEU A 126 7.66 -1.94 -35.04
CA LEU A 126 7.61 -0.49 -34.86
C LEU A 126 9.02 0.12 -34.95
N LEU A 127 10.01 -0.48 -34.29
CA LEU A 127 11.41 -0.03 -34.29
C LEU A 127 12.09 -0.13 -35.68
N ARG A 128 11.51 -0.87 -36.64
CA ARG A 128 12.01 -0.88 -38.02
C ARG A 128 11.58 0.36 -38.84
N LYS A 129 10.64 1.13 -38.32
CA LYS A 129 10.17 2.38 -38.93
C LYS A 129 10.96 3.56 -38.34
N PRO A 130 11.11 4.67 -39.05
CA PRO A 130 11.73 5.86 -38.45
C PRO A 130 10.85 6.42 -37.33
N GLY A 131 11.49 6.83 -36.19
CA GLY A 131 10.82 7.49 -35.11
C GLY A 131 10.28 8.89 -35.44
N PRO A 132 9.73 9.61 -34.46
CA PRO A 132 9.70 9.27 -33.04
C PRO A 132 8.71 8.16 -32.70
N TYR A 133 9.04 7.40 -31.65
CA TYR A 133 8.17 6.33 -31.13
C TYR A 133 7.40 6.80 -29.91
N PRO A 134 6.23 6.19 -29.57
CA PRO A 134 5.60 6.38 -28.28
C PRO A 134 6.55 5.89 -27.16
N MET A 135 6.64 6.63 -26.05
CA MET A 135 7.46 6.21 -24.91
C MET A 135 6.87 4.97 -24.25
N VAL A 136 5.54 4.93 -24.14
CA VAL A 136 4.80 3.77 -23.63
C VAL A 136 3.97 3.18 -24.76
N PHE A 137 4.11 1.89 -24.96
CA PHE A 137 3.29 1.12 -25.91
C PHE A 137 2.33 0.24 -25.13
N ARG A 138 1.02 0.43 -25.35
CA ARG A 138 -0.02 -0.34 -24.65
C ARG A 138 0.07 -1.81 -25.05
N PRO A 139 0.04 -2.75 -24.09
CA PRO A 139 -0.02 -4.18 -24.39
C PRO A 139 -1.22 -4.50 -25.29
N LEU A 140 -1.03 -5.42 -26.27
CA LEU A 140 -2.05 -5.78 -27.24
C LEU A 140 -3.35 -6.32 -26.59
N ASN A 141 -3.25 -6.83 -25.36
CA ASN A 141 -4.37 -7.37 -24.61
C ASN A 141 -5.00 -6.36 -23.63
N GLY A 142 -4.58 -5.09 -23.65
CA GLY A 142 -5.00 -4.11 -22.66
C GLY A 142 -4.38 -4.36 -21.28
N GLY A 143 -5.12 -4.06 -20.23
CA GLY A 143 -4.71 -4.27 -18.83
C GLY A 143 -3.93 -3.11 -18.24
N TYR A 144 -3.72 -2.04 -18.99
CA TYR A 144 -3.03 -0.83 -18.57
C TYR A 144 -3.63 0.42 -19.19
N TRP A 145 -3.82 1.45 -18.39
CA TRP A 145 -4.10 2.80 -18.89
C TRP A 145 -2.79 3.59 -19.06
N ILE A 146 -2.83 4.61 -19.90
CA ILE A 146 -1.68 5.49 -20.21
C ILE A 146 -2.10 6.94 -20.02
N GLU A 147 -1.29 7.71 -19.30
CA GLU A 147 -1.33 9.17 -19.28
C GLU A 147 -0.16 9.70 -20.11
N SER A 148 -0.44 10.24 -21.28
CA SER A 148 0.53 10.78 -22.23
C SER A 148 0.03 12.08 -22.87
N GLN A 149 0.87 12.71 -23.68
CA GLN A 149 0.48 13.91 -24.45
C GLN A 149 -0.59 13.64 -25.50
N ASP A 150 -0.57 12.44 -26.10
CA ASP A 150 -1.37 12.11 -27.29
C ASP A 150 -2.67 11.37 -26.95
N PHE A 151 -2.81 10.88 -25.72
CA PHE A 151 -3.95 10.10 -25.26
C PHE A 151 -4.35 10.54 -23.85
N THR A 152 -5.14 11.60 -23.75
CA THR A 152 -6.08 11.70 -22.65
C THR A 152 -7.28 10.84 -23.05
N GLU A 153 -7.30 9.55 -22.70
CA GLU A 153 -8.58 8.89 -22.55
C GLU A 153 -9.34 9.76 -21.54
N GLU A 154 -10.48 10.26 -21.97
CA GLU A 154 -11.37 11.09 -21.17
C GLU A 154 -11.80 10.30 -19.93
N VAL A 155 -10.94 10.26 -18.94
CA VAL A 155 -11.38 9.94 -17.59
C VAL A 155 -12.12 11.19 -17.15
N GLU A 156 -13.43 11.19 -17.35
CA GLU A 156 -14.36 12.22 -16.88
C GLU A 156 -14.42 12.28 -15.35
N ASP A 157 -13.29 12.35 -14.70
CA ASP A 157 -13.23 12.70 -13.29
C ASP A 157 -12.77 14.15 -13.14
N HIS A 158 -13.74 15.07 -13.21
CA HIS A 158 -13.55 16.51 -13.08
C HIS A 158 -13.00 16.96 -11.70
N SER A 159 -12.63 16.01 -10.83
CA SER A 159 -12.12 16.29 -9.48
C SER A 159 -10.60 16.16 -9.34
N VAL A 160 -9.86 15.81 -10.38
CA VAL A 160 -8.40 15.62 -10.27
C VAL A 160 -7.69 16.98 -10.25
N ASN A 161 -7.27 17.33 -9.04
CA ASN A 161 -6.55 18.55 -8.72
C ASN A 161 -5.22 18.61 -9.48
N THR A 162 -4.97 19.69 -10.20
CA THR A 162 -3.69 19.98 -10.85
C THR A 162 -2.59 20.34 -9.86
N ASP A 163 -2.93 20.52 -8.59
CA ASP A 163 -1.99 20.89 -7.55
C ASP A 163 -1.00 19.75 -7.27
N VAL A 164 0.29 20.10 -7.20
CA VAL A 164 1.37 19.18 -6.83
C VAL A 164 1.32 18.91 -5.34
N GLN A 165 0.39 18.05 -4.92
CA GLN A 165 0.16 17.68 -3.53
C GLN A 165 0.11 16.17 -3.37
N ILE A 166 0.65 15.69 -2.23
CA ILE A 166 0.50 14.28 -1.86
C ILE A 166 -0.97 14.02 -1.51
N GLN A 167 -1.56 13.05 -2.16
CA GLN A 167 -2.92 12.57 -1.88
C GLN A 167 -2.89 11.79 -0.57
N THR A 168 -3.24 12.45 0.53
CA THR A 168 -3.36 11.77 1.83
C THR A 168 -4.66 10.99 1.89
N ASP A 169 -4.59 9.75 2.34
CA ASP A 169 -5.79 8.99 2.67
C ASP A 169 -6.38 9.53 3.99
N LYS A 170 -7.30 10.50 3.85
CA LYS A 170 -8.02 11.06 5.00
C LYS A 170 -8.79 9.98 5.78
N SER A 171 -9.07 8.85 5.14
CA SER A 171 -9.80 7.75 5.77
C SER A 171 -8.99 7.10 6.88
N ALA A 172 -7.66 7.04 6.76
CA ALA A 172 -6.80 6.46 7.77
C ALA A 172 -6.81 7.23 9.10
N HIS A 173 -6.94 8.56 9.06
CA HIS A 173 -7.04 9.40 10.27
C HIS A 173 -8.46 9.49 10.84
N TYR A 174 -9.46 9.00 10.13
CA TYR A 174 -10.86 9.19 10.48
C TYR A 174 -11.22 8.65 11.88
N TYR A 175 -10.66 7.49 12.26
CA TYR A 175 -10.87 6.96 13.59
C TYR A 175 -10.21 7.82 14.68
N ARG A 176 -9.00 8.28 14.45
CA ARG A 176 -8.30 9.18 15.39
C ARG A 176 -9.07 10.47 15.61
N GLU A 177 -9.57 11.09 14.56
CA GLU A 177 -10.25 12.38 14.62
C GLU A 177 -11.65 12.28 15.26
N HIS A 178 -12.37 11.23 14.94
CA HIS A 178 -13.79 11.17 15.28
C HIS A 178 -14.11 10.22 16.43
N PHE A 179 -13.25 9.28 16.77
CA PHE A 179 -13.52 8.25 17.78
C PHE A 179 -12.55 8.24 18.94
N LEU A 180 -11.23 8.33 18.68
CA LEU A 180 -10.23 8.22 19.73
C LEU A 180 -10.41 9.30 20.80
N GLY A 181 -10.44 8.89 22.08
CA GLY A 181 -10.69 9.80 23.20
C GLY A 181 -12.12 10.26 23.39
N LYS A 182 -13.05 9.80 22.53
CA LYS A 182 -14.48 10.09 22.63
C LYS A 182 -15.24 8.82 23.02
N GLU A 183 -16.43 8.96 23.60
CA GLU A 183 -17.29 7.82 23.93
C GLU A 183 -17.79 7.15 22.65
N HIS A 184 -17.47 5.86 22.45
CA HIS A 184 -17.83 5.10 21.25
C HIS A 184 -17.83 3.59 21.53
N PHE A 185 -18.34 2.82 20.60
CA PHE A 185 -18.35 1.37 20.62
C PHE A 185 -17.43 0.83 19.54
N ASN A 186 -16.61 -0.16 19.92
CA ASN A 186 -15.87 -1.01 19.01
C ASN A 186 -16.44 -2.42 19.11
N CYS A 187 -16.73 -3.04 17.99
CA CYS A 187 -17.23 -4.41 17.92
C CYS A 187 -16.68 -5.13 16.70
N TYR A 188 -16.72 -6.45 16.74
CA TYR A 188 -16.20 -7.32 15.69
C TYR A 188 -17.08 -8.54 15.49
N THR A 189 -16.99 -9.11 14.30
CA THR A 189 -17.64 -10.36 13.91
C THR A 189 -16.88 -11.00 12.77
N HIS A 190 -17.29 -12.21 12.39
CA HIS A 190 -16.83 -12.87 11.16
C HIS A 190 -18.07 -13.17 10.30
N ASP A 191 -17.99 -12.75 9.05
CA ASP A 191 -18.99 -13.01 8.02
C ASP A 191 -18.43 -14.06 7.05
N ASP A 192 -19.24 -15.00 6.59
CA ASP A 192 -18.79 -16.10 5.75
C ASP A 192 -18.27 -15.63 4.39
N ASN A 193 -18.83 -14.54 3.84
CA ASN A 193 -18.45 -13.99 2.53
C ASN A 193 -17.41 -12.87 2.66
N LEU A 194 -17.65 -11.93 3.57
CA LEU A 194 -16.80 -10.74 3.76
C LEU A 194 -15.61 -10.99 4.69
N GLY A 195 -15.56 -12.15 5.35
CA GLY A 195 -14.51 -12.49 6.30
C GLY A 195 -14.60 -11.69 7.60
N PRO A 196 -13.46 -11.38 8.25
CA PRO A 196 -13.44 -10.62 9.48
C PRO A 196 -13.93 -9.18 9.27
N ILE A 197 -14.78 -8.72 10.21
CA ILE A 197 -15.35 -7.36 10.21
C ILE A 197 -15.08 -6.70 11.56
N VAL A 198 -14.54 -5.48 11.53
CA VAL A 198 -14.38 -4.61 12.70
C VAL A 198 -15.14 -3.31 12.47
N MET A 199 -16.05 -2.99 13.38
CA MET A 199 -16.87 -1.80 13.30
C MET A 199 -16.69 -0.92 14.54
N SER A 200 -16.59 0.39 14.30
CA SER A 200 -16.62 1.42 15.34
C SER A 200 -17.81 2.33 15.08
N PHE A 201 -18.58 2.66 16.11
CA PHE A 201 -19.69 3.60 15.96
C PHE A 201 -19.94 4.37 17.25
N ARG A 202 -20.51 5.58 17.11
CA ARG A 202 -20.84 6.46 18.22
C ARG A 202 -22.03 7.35 17.88
N GLU A 203 -22.75 7.77 18.91
CA GLU A 203 -23.71 8.87 18.79
C GLU A 203 -22.95 10.19 18.88
N GLU A 204 -23.36 11.16 18.07
CA GLU A 204 -22.93 12.54 18.17
C GLU A 204 -24.12 13.47 17.95
N SER A 205 -24.14 14.54 18.74
CA SER A 205 -25.14 15.61 18.60
C SER A 205 -24.48 16.79 17.90
N THR A 206 -25.02 17.17 16.78
CA THR A 206 -24.71 18.43 16.09
C THR A 206 -25.78 19.44 16.47
N SER A 207 -25.59 20.71 16.22
CA SER A 207 -26.43 21.82 16.71
C SER A 207 -27.97 21.63 16.53
N ASN A 208 -28.41 20.75 15.63
CA ASN A 208 -29.84 20.53 15.36
C ASN A 208 -30.26 19.06 15.21
N GLU A 209 -29.33 18.08 15.16
CA GLU A 209 -29.68 16.70 14.88
C GLU A 209 -28.79 15.72 15.66
N GLU A 210 -29.39 14.63 16.11
CA GLU A 210 -28.68 13.47 16.64
C GLU A 210 -28.33 12.53 15.50
N GLN A 211 -27.05 12.15 15.44
CA GLN A 211 -26.47 11.35 14.35
C GLN A 211 -25.69 10.16 14.92
N VAL A 212 -25.55 9.12 14.10
CA VAL A 212 -24.67 7.99 14.36
C VAL A 212 -23.55 8.00 13.34
N ARG A 213 -22.33 8.20 13.81
CA ARG A 213 -21.12 8.05 12.99
C ARG A 213 -20.59 6.64 13.10
N ALA A 214 -20.24 6.01 11.96
CA ALA A 214 -19.75 4.65 11.95
C ALA A 214 -18.58 4.46 10.98
N ILE A 215 -17.71 3.52 11.32
CA ILE A 215 -16.65 2.99 10.43
C ILE A 215 -16.84 1.47 10.38
N LEU A 216 -16.89 0.92 9.19
CA LEU A 216 -16.92 -0.52 8.93
C LEU A 216 -15.66 -0.94 8.18
N ARG A 217 -14.91 -1.86 8.75
CA ARG A 217 -13.66 -2.40 8.18
C ARG A 217 -13.88 -3.86 7.83
N THR A 218 -13.64 -4.20 6.58
CA THR A 218 -13.65 -5.57 6.05
C THR A 218 -12.29 -5.90 5.46
N LYS A 219 -12.07 -7.13 5.06
CA LYS A 219 -10.84 -7.50 4.34
C LYS A 219 -10.68 -6.78 3.00
N PHE A 220 -11.76 -6.27 2.42
CA PHE A 220 -11.74 -5.63 1.09
C PHE A 220 -11.62 -4.11 1.17
N CYS A 221 -12.34 -3.47 2.10
CA CYS A 221 -12.39 -2.01 2.18
C CYS A 221 -12.75 -1.51 3.58
N THR A 222 -12.48 -0.23 3.82
CA THR A 222 -12.98 0.53 4.97
C THR A 222 -13.99 1.55 4.46
N ARG A 223 -15.22 1.52 5.03
CA ARG A 223 -16.30 2.45 4.71
C ARG A 223 -16.59 3.32 5.93
N HIS A 224 -16.95 4.59 5.69
CA HIS A 224 -17.40 5.51 6.73
C HIS A 224 -18.77 6.02 6.37
N ALA A 225 -19.60 6.25 7.39
CA ALA A 225 -20.92 6.83 7.19
C ALA A 225 -21.35 7.64 8.42
N VAL A 226 -22.22 8.59 8.17
CA VAL A 226 -22.97 9.33 9.22
C VAL A 226 -24.42 9.19 8.88
N PHE A 227 -25.22 8.69 9.81
CA PHE A 227 -26.66 8.47 9.64
C PHE A 227 -27.43 9.32 10.64
N PRO A 228 -28.56 9.92 10.27
CA PRO A 228 -29.51 10.44 11.23
C PRO A 228 -29.95 9.33 12.20
N ILE A 229 -30.13 9.65 13.48
CA ILE A 229 -30.55 8.64 14.47
C ILE A 229 -31.87 7.99 14.13
N THR A 230 -32.73 8.73 13.43
CA THR A 230 -34.06 8.25 12.96
C THR A 230 -33.97 7.05 12.02
N VAL A 231 -32.88 6.96 11.23
CA VAL A 231 -32.65 5.83 10.32
C VAL A 231 -32.15 4.60 11.08
N VAL A 232 -31.34 4.82 12.11
CA VAL A 232 -30.77 3.74 12.95
C VAL A 232 -31.85 3.24 13.94
N GLY A 233 -32.71 4.12 14.42
CA GLY A 233 -33.79 3.85 15.40
C GLY A 233 -33.30 4.00 16.84
N ASP A 234 -34.27 3.92 17.79
CA ASP A 234 -34.08 4.21 19.23
C ASP A 234 -33.04 3.36 19.95
N SER A 235 -32.55 2.29 19.31
CA SER A 235 -31.47 1.46 19.86
C SER A 235 -30.32 1.33 18.87
N LEU A 236 -29.12 1.67 19.32
CA LEU A 236 -27.88 1.43 18.55
C LEU A 236 -27.67 -0.08 18.38
N ASN A 237 -28.21 -0.62 17.30
CA ASN A 237 -28.03 -2.01 16.94
C ASN A 237 -26.84 -2.13 15.96
N PRO A 238 -25.71 -2.76 16.35
CA PRO A 238 -24.54 -2.86 15.49
C PRO A 238 -24.83 -3.63 14.19
N VAL A 239 -25.71 -4.63 14.20
CA VAL A 239 -26.09 -5.37 12.99
C VAL A 239 -26.83 -4.47 12.01
N LYS A 240 -27.76 -3.64 12.51
CA LYS A 240 -28.49 -2.71 11.66
C LYS A 240 -27.59 -1.65 11.06
N ILE A 241 -26.67 -1.07 11.87
CA ILE A 241 -25.70 -0.09 11.40
C ILE A 241 -24.80 -0.72 10.31
N ALA A 242 -24.29 -1.93 10.54
CA ALA A 242 -23.44 -2.62 9.59
C ALA A 242 -24.16 -2.87 8.26
N LYS A 243 -25.40 -3.34 8.29
CA LYS A 243 -26.23 -3.58 7.08
C LYS A 243 -26.58 -2.29 6.33
N LEU A 244 -26.72 -1.16 7.03
CA LEU A 244 -26.89 0.16 6.38
C LEU A 244 -25.60 0.61 5.65
N MET A 245 -24.42 0.13 6.10
CA MET A 245 -23.15 0.45 5.47
C MET A 245 -22.79 -0.52 4.35
N ASN A 246 -23.21 -1.78 4.46
CA ASN A 246 -23.00 -2.82 3.46
C ASN A 246 -24.13 -3.86 3.57
N ASP A 247 -24.99 -3.93 2.57
CA ASP A 247 -26.15 -4.82 2.47
C ASP A 247 -25.75 -6.31 2.29
N GLU A 248 -24.52 -6.59 1.84
CA GLU A 248 -24.00 -7.96 1.73
C GLU A 248 -23.71 -8.63 3.09
N ILE A 249 -23.77 -7.88 4.20
CA ILE A 249 -23.53 -8.42 5.53
C ILE A 249 -24.66 -9.36 5.95
N THR A 250 -24.29 -10.60 6.24
CA THR A 250 -25.23 -11.68 6.61
C THR A 250 -25.26 -11.97 8.10
N VAL A 251 -24.32 -11.47 8.88
CA VAL A 251 -24.20 -11.74 10.32
C VAL A 251 -25.41 -11.22 11.13
N ASP A 252 -25.74 -11.94 12.20
CA ASP A 252 -26.83 -11.65 13.11
C ASP A 252 -26.38 -11.04 14.44
N ARG A 253 -25.04 -11.01 14.71
CA ARG A 253 -24.49 -10.43 15.94
C ARG A 253 -23.07 -9.93 15.77
N PHE A 254 -22.72 -8.94 16.62
CA PHE A 254 -21.35 -8.44 16.83
C PHE A 254 -20.92 -8.66 18.28
N ASN A 255 -19.68 -9.00 18.49
CA ASN A 255 -19.04 -9.11 19.79
C ASN A 255 -18.38 -7.76 20.14
N PRO A 256 -18.53 -7.25 21.39
CA PRO A 256 -17.87 -6.02 21.79
C PRO A 256 -16.37 -6.25 21.98
N VAL A 257 -15.55 -5.25 21.61
CA VAL A 257 -14.13 -5.21 21.93
C VAL A 257 -13.97 -4.81 23.40
N LEU A 258 -13.55 -5.74 24.24
CA LEU A 258 -13.43 -5.53 25.68
C LEU A 258 -12.00 -5.23 26.13
N THR A 259 -11.01 -5.37 25.25
CA THR A 259 -9.59 -5.09 25.59
C THR A 259 -9.34 -3.59 25.70
N THR A 260 -8.64 -3.18 26.74
CA THR A 260 -8.23 -1.77 26.94
C THR A 260 -7.29 -1.25 25.85
N LYS A 261 -6.63 -2.15 25.12
CA LYS A 261 -5.75 -1.85 23.99
C LYS A 261 -6.51 -1.72 22.65
N GLY A 262 -7.81 -2.06 22.60
CA GLY A 262 -8.58 -2.16 21.37
C GLY A 262 -8.55 -0.89 20.52
N SER A 263 -8.82 0.28 21.11
CA SER A 263 -8.78 1.55 20.38
C SER A 263 -7.39 1.89 19.81
N ARG A 264 -6.32 1.57 20.57
CA ARG A 264 -4.95 1.78 20.10
C ARG A 264 -4.62 0.85 18.92
N MET A 265 -5.04 -0.40 18.99
CA MET A 265 -4.84 -1.37 17.91
C MET A 265 -5.60 -0.97 16.65
N ILE A 266 -6.83 -0.45 16.80
CA ILE A 266 -7.62 0.06 15.67
C ILE A 266 -6.92 1.27 15.02
N VAL A 267 -6.41 2.24 15.82
CA VAL A 267 -5.62 3.34 15.28
C VAL A 267 -4.43 2.83 14.49
N GLN A 268 -3.67 1.90 15.05
CA GLN A 268 -2.50 1.34 14.38
C GLN A 268 -2.88 0.59 13.10
N PHE A 269 -4.01 -0.10 13.10
CA PHE A 269 -4.55 -0.74 11.91
C PHE A 269 -4.93 0.28 10.83
N ASP A 270 -5.71 1.32 11.19
CA ASP A 270 -6.16 2.32 10.23
C ASP A 270 -4.98 3.15 9.68
N GLU A 271 -4.04 3.51 10.56
CA GLU A 271 -2.90 4.38 10.23
C GLU A 271 -1.67 3.62 9.71
N HIS A 272 -1.67 2.31 9.73
CA HIS A 272 -0.52 1.54 9.28
C HIS A 272 -0.23 1.77 7.77
N ARG A 273 -1.22 2.18 6.97
CA ARG A 273 -1.02 2.65 5.58
C ARG A 273 -0.36 4.01 5.47
N LEU A 274 -0.27 4.77 6.56
CA LEU A 274 0.43 6.04 6.62
C LEU A 274 1.92 5.80 6.85
N THR A 275 2.54 5.08 5.91
CA THR A 275 3.99 4.93 5.95
C THR A 275 4.64 6.26 5.62
N ASN A 276 5.73 6.55 6.32
CA ASN A 276 6.65 7.61 5.96
C ASN A 276 7.85 7.09 5.17
N GLN A 277 7.85 5.80 4.83
CA GLN A 277 8.96 5.10 4.20
C GLN A 277 8.50 4.45 2.90
N PHE A 278 9.16 4.82 1.80
CA PHE A 278 8.81 4.40 0.45
C PHE A 278 10.04 3.86 -0.29
N LYS A 279 9.81 2.95 -1.21
CA LYS A 279 10.85 2.42 -2.08
C LYS A 279 10.34 2.34 -3.51
N PHE A 280 11.17 2.75 -4.46
CA PHE A 280 10.83 2.77 -5.87
C PHE A 280 11.95 2.16 -6.70
N GLY A 281 11.58 1.35 -7.71
CA GLY A 281 12.52 0.85 -8.69
C GLY A 281 12.94 1.93 -9.70
N ILE A 282 14.18 1.87 -10.18
CA ILE A 282 14.64 2.62 -11.35
C ILE A 282 15.29 1.63 -12.30
N ILE A 283 14.71 1.49 -13.49
CA ILE A 283 15.18 0.61 -14.54
C ILE A 283 15.73 1.45 -15.67
N TYR A 284 16.97 1.15 -16.07
CA TYR A 284 17.65 1.80 -17.18
C TYR A 284 17.35 1.07 -18.48
N GLN A 285 16.89 1.80 -19.49
CA GLN A 285 16.57 1.30 -20.82
C GLN A 285 17.37 2.06 -21.88
N THR A 286 18.17 1.34 -22.67
CA THR A 286 18.83 1.89 -23.86
C THR A 286 18.05 1.59 -25.12
N PHE A 287 18.43 2.20 -26.24
CA PHE A 287 17.75 2.01 -27.52
C PHE A 287 17.63 0.55 -27.91
N GLY A 288 16.43 0.14 -28.31
CA GLY A 288 16.14 -1.19 -28.82
C GLY A 288 15.98 -2.30 -27.77
N GLN A 289 16.19 -2.02 -26.49
CA GLN A 289 15.94 -3.01 -25.44
C GLN A 289 14.45 -3.24 -25.26
N THR A 290 14.02 -4.45 -25.56
CA THR A 290 12.58 -4.85 -25.57
C THR A 290 12.29 -6.07 -24.71
N LYS A 291 13.31 -6.61 -24.02
CA LYS A 291 13.20 -7.78 -23.17
C LYS A 291 13.67 -7.48 -21.75
N GLU A 292 13.09 -8.18 -20.80
CA GLU A 292 13.42 -8.05 -19.38
C GLU A 292 14.91 -8.30 -19.11
N GLU A 293 15.48 -9.32 -19.74
CA GLU A 293 16.88 -9.69 -19.59
C GLU A 293 17.82 -8.58 -20.10
N GLU A 294 17.42 -7.86 -21.15
CA GLU A 294 18.19 -6.73 -21.70
C GLU A 294 18.16 -5.54 -20.73
N LEU A 295 16.98 -5.23 -20.15
CA LEU A 295 16.80 -4.14 -19.19
C LEU A 295 17.60 -4.36 -17.89
N PHE A 296 17.52 -5.55 -17.31
CA PHE A 296 18.25 -5.87 -16.09
C PHE A 296 19.74 -6.22 -16.34
N GLY A 297 20.10 -6.53 -17.59
CA GLY A 297 21.46 -6.88 -18.00
C GLY A 297 22.44 -5.70 -18.11
N ASN A 298 21.96 -4.44 -18.05
CA ASN A 298 22.81 -3.26 -18.13
C ASN A 298 23.81 -3.22 -16.97
N VAL A 299 25.12 -3.29 -17.27
CA VAL A 299 26.18 -3.33 -16.26
C VAL A 299 26.46 -1.94 -15.68
N SER A 300 26.34 -0.92 -16.52
CA SER A 300 26.56 0.49 -16.17
C SER A 300 25.47 1.37 -16.79
N HIS A 301 25.50 2.63 -16.47
CA HIS A 301 24.58 3.62 -17.03
C HIS A 301 25.34 4.85 -17.51
N SER A 302 24.63 5.71 -18.23
CA SER A 302 25.16 6.94 -18.80
C SER A 302 25.22 8.08 -17.79
N ASN A 303 25.93 9.14 -18.16
CA ASN A 303 25.91 10.40 -17.41
C ASN A 303 24.51 11.04 -17.39
N ALA A 304 23.68 10.77 -18.39
CA ALA A 304 22.31 11.27 -18.41
C ALA A 304 21.44 10.64 -17.29
N LEU A 305 21.60 9.32 -17.02
CA LEU A 305 20.95 8.72 -15.85
C LEU A 305 21.57 9.25 -14.55
N GLU A 306 22.89 9.40 -14.48
CA GLU A 306 23.54 9.95 -13.28
C GLU A 306 23.02 11.38 -12.98
N GLU A 307 22.86 12.23 -14.00
CA GLU A 307 22.25 13.55 -13.87
C GLU A 307 20.80 13.46 -13.33
N PHE A 308 20.01 12.54 -13.85
CA PHE A 308 18.64 12.33 -13.39
C PHE A 308 18.58 11.81 -11.93
N LEU A 309 19.46 10.88 -11.56
CA LEU A 309 19.56 10.38 -10.19
C LEU A 309 19.88 11.51 -9.20
N ASN A 310 20.74 12.45 -9.58
CA ASN A 310 21.05 13.64 -8.76
C ASN A 310 19.86 14.61 -8.63
N VAL A 311 18.93 14.59 -9.59
CA VAL A 311 17.65 15.35 -9.43
C VAL A 311 16.75 14.68 -8.41
N LEU A 312 16.71 13.33 -8.36
CA LEU A 312 15.85 12.59 -7.43
C LEU A 312 16.27 12.70 -5.98
N GLY A 313 17.56 12.62 -5.70
CA GLY A 313 18.06 12.60 -4.33
C GLY A 313 19.58 12.56 -4.24
N GLU A 314 20.06 12.20 -3.07
CA GLU A 314 21.49 12.10 -2.77
C GLU A 314 21.97 10.64 -2.95
N LYS A 315 23.15 10.49 -3.52
CA LYS A 315 23.85 9.20 -3.57
C LYS A 315 24.43 8.90 -2.18
N VAL A 316 23.90 7.85 -1.55
CA VAL A 316 24.29 7.45 -0.19
C VAL A 316 25.08 6.15 -0.19
N GLN A 317 26.05 6.06 0.72
CA GLN A 317 26.75 4.80 1.02
C GLN A 317 25.84 3.89 1.84
N LEU A 318 25.61 2.67 1.38
CA LEU A 318 24.73 1.71 2.08
C LEU A 318 25.36 1.19 3.37
N LYS A 319 26.68 1.06 3.43
CA LYS A 319 27.36 0.54 4.62
C LYS A 319 27.07 1.41 5.86
N ASN A 320 26.41 0.81 6.86
CA ASN A 320 26.01 1.48 8.09
C ASN A 320 25.02 2.66 7.88
N PHE A 321 24.31 2.71 6.79
CA PHE A 321 23.29 3.73 6.53
C PHE A 321 22.24 3.76 7.65
N LYS A 322 21.84 4.95 8.08
CA LYS A 322 20.95 5.15 9.25
C LYS A 322 19.51 5.47 8.87
N GLY A 323 19.25 5.94 7.65
CA GLY A 323 17.90 6.19 7.14
C GLY A 323 17.19 4.91 6.70
N TYR A 324 16.02 5.07 6.13
CA TYR A 324 15.26 3.96 5.57
C TYR A 324 16.01 3.31 4.41
N ARG A 325 16.30 2.05 4.53
CA ARG A 325 17.14 1.30 3.56
C ARG A 325 16.35 0.61 2.44
N GLY A 326 15.02 0.59 2.48
CA GLY A 326 14.18 -0.04 1.45
C GLY A 326 14.39 -1.54 1.25
N GLY A 327 14.93 -2.26 2.25
CA GLY A 327 15.29 -3.68 2.12
C GLY A 327 16.70 -3.93 1.56
N LEU A 328 17.50 -2.88 1.29
CA LEU A 328 18.90 -3.02 0.88
C LEU A 328 19.79 -3.46 2.05
N ASP A 329 20.85 -4.20 1.73
CA ASP A 329 21.83 -4.67 2.72
C ASP A 329 22.82 -3.56 3.09
N ILE A 330 22.87 -3.24 4.37
CA ILE A 330 23.73 -2.20 4.93
C ILE A 330 24.93 -2.77 5.71
N LEU A 331 25.09 -4.09 5.76
CA LEU A 331 26.12 -4.74 6.55
C LEU A 331 27.17 -5.45 5.70
N HIS A 332 26.72 -6.24 4.73
CA HIS A 332 27.57 -7.19 4.00
C HIS A 332 27.81 -6.79 2.53
N GLY A 333 27.16 -5.72 2.04
CA GLY A 333 27.30 -5.23 0.66
C GLY A 333 26.67 -6.14 -0.40
N GLN A 334 25.71 -6.99 -0.04
CA GLN A 334 25.05 -7.91 -0.96
C GLN A 334 24.18 -7.20 -2.00
N THR A 335 23.80 -5.95 -1.76
CA THR A 335 22.96 -5.13 -2.65
C THR A 335 23.70 -3.94 -3.26
N GLY A 336 25.03 -4.03 -3.34
CA GLY A 336 25.90 -2.94 -3.81
C GLY A 336 26.41 -2.06 -2.67
N SER A 337 27.19 -1.06 -3.03
CA SER A 337 27.80 -0.11 -2.08
C SER A 337 27.02 1.17 -1.91
N GLU A 338 26.24 1.56 -2.91
CA GLU A 338 25.58 2.86 -3.03
C GLU A 338 24.14 2.71 -3.49
N SER A 339 23.32 3.70 -3.14
CA SER A 339 21.99 3.88 -3.71
C SER A 339 21.58 5.34 -3.64
N ILE A 340 20.35 5.67 -4.11
CA ILE A 340 19.83 7.02 -4.08
C ILE A 340 18.78 7.10 -2.98
N PHE A 341 18.91 8.10 -2.13
CA PHE A 341 18.02 8.37 -1.01
C PHE A 341 17.57 9.83 -1.03
N THR A 342 16.33 10.07 -0.60
CA THR A 342 15.84 11.44 -0.40
C THR A 342 14.82 11.49 0.73
N GLU A 343 14.76 12.64 1.40
CA GLU A 343 13.66 12.99 2.30
C GLU A 343 12.76 14.03 1.61
N PHE A 344 11.49 13.70 1.48
CA PHE A 344 10.51 14.59 0.85
C PHE A 344 9.24 14.69 1.69
N GLN A 345 8.91 15.87 2.17
CA GLN A 345 7.72 16.13 3.00
C GLN A 345 7.58 15.14 4.18
N ASN A 346 8.63 14.97 4.96
CA ASN A 346 8.74 14.02 6.09
C ASN A 346 8.58 12.54 5.71
N LYS A 347 8.89 12.19 4.47
CA LYS A 347 8.90 10.81 3.98
C LYS A 347 10.30 10.45 3.51
N GLU A 348 10.78 9.30 3.97
CA GLU A 348 12.05 8.71 3.54
C GLU A 348 11.81 7.87 2.29
N ILE A 349 12.58 8.09 1.24
CA ILE A 349 12.45 7.40 -0.04
C ILE A 349 13.80 6.80 -0.42
N MET A 350 13.84 5.47 -0.59
CA MET A 350 14.98 4.74 -1.11
C MET A 350 14.70 4.28 -2.54
N PHE A 351 15.65 4.46 -3.45
CA PHE A 351 15.53 3.99 -4.83
C PHE A 351 16.34 2.73 -5.07
N HIS A 352 15.73 1.73 -5.68
CA HIS A 352 16.40 0.52 -6.16
C HIS A 352 16.83 0.73 -7.61
N VAL A 353 18.06 1.21 -7.81
CA VAL A 353 18.58 1.50 -9.16
C VAL A 353 19.16 0.23 -9.77
N SER A 354 18.63 -0.23 -10.91
CA SER A 354 19.05 -1.50 -11.55
C SER A 354 20.55 -1.60 -11.78
N THR A 355 21.19 -0.51 -12.17
CA THR A 355 22.62 -0.46 -12.46
C THR A 355 23.52 -0.23 -11.24
N LEU A 356 22.97 0.17 -10.09
CA LEU A 356 23.69 0.24 -8.81
C LEU A 356 23.58 -1.06 -8.01
N LEU A 357 22.54 -1.85 -8.26
CA LEU A 357 22.44 -3.21 -7.73
C LEU A 357 23.49 -4.12 -8.41
N PRO A 358 24.08 -5.10 -7.69
CA PRO A 358 25.13 -5.95 -8.24
C PRO A 358 24.70 -6.69 -9.50
N HIS A 359 25.59 -6.71 -10.50
CA HIS A 359 25.44 -7.54 -11.69
C HIS A 359 26.02 -8.92 -11.41
N THR A 360 25.27 -9.98 -11.69
CA THR A 360 25.74 -11.35 -11.52
C THR A 360 26.20 -11.91 -12.87
N GLU A 361 27.50 -12.16 -13.02
CA GLU A 361 28.03 -12.80 -14.23
C GLU A 361 27.44 -14.19 -14.42
N GLY A 362 27.07 -14.51 -15.65
CA GLY A 362 26.49 -15.82 -16.01
C GLY A 362 25.00 -16.00 -15.66
N ASP A 363 24.36 -15.01 -15.03
CA ASP A 363 22.91 -14.98 -14.85
C ASP A 363 22.25 -14.01 -15.85
N PRO A 364 21.70 -14.52 -16.98
CA PRO A 364 21.08 -13.64 -17.97
C PRO A 364 19.79 -12.99 -17.46
N GLN A 365 19.14 -13.57 -16.46
CA GLN A 365 17.90 -13.04 -15.89
C GLN A 365 18.14 -12.02 -14.77
N GLN A 366 19.38 -11.88 -14.28
CA GLN A 366 19.75 -10.97 -13.19
C GLN A 366 18.78 -11.03 -12.01
N LEU A 367 18.52 -12.24 -11.52
CA LEU A 367 17.48 -12.53 -10.50
C LEU A 367 17.61 -11.68 -9.23
N GLN A 368 18.84 -11.33 -8.83
CA GLN A 368 19.03 -10.47 -7.66
C GLN A 368 18.51 -9.05 -7.89
N ARG A 369 18.77 -8.44 -9.05
CA ARG A 369 18.24 -7.13 -9.43
C ARG A 369 16.71 -7.17 -9.53
N LYS A 370 16.21 -8.17 -10.23
CA LYS A 370 14.77 -8.41 -10.40
C LYS A 370 14.07 -8.62 -9.06
N ARG A 371 14.71 -9.30 -8.10
CA ARG A 371 14.15 -9.52 -6.77
C ARG A 371 13.90 -8.23 -6.00
N HIS A 372 14.79 -7.24 -6.10
CA HIS A 372 14.58 -5.95 -5.44
C HIS A 372 13.53 -5.13 -6.16
N ILE A 373 13.75 -4.84 -7.44
CA ILE A 373 12.88 -3.97 -8.24
C ILE A 373 11.51 -4.61 -8.50
N GLY A 374 11.46 -5.92 -8.74
CA GLY A 374 10.21 -6.64 -8.96
C GLY A 374 9.30 -6.73 -7.72
N ASN A 375 9.82 -6.42 -6.54
CA ASN A 375 9.06 -6.30 -5.29
C ASN A 375 8.70 -4.85 -4.94
N ASP A 376 8.99 -3.89 -5.80
CA ASP A 376 8.48 -2.54 -5.67
C ASP A 376 7.09 -2.45 -6.31
N ILE A 377 6.31 -1.46 -5.89
CA ILE A 377 4.95 -1.25 -6.40
C ILE A 377 4.96 -0.31 -7.60
N VAL A 378 5.89 0.64 -7.59
CA VAL A 378 6.09 1.63 -8.63
C VAL A 378 7.54 1.60 -9.09
N ALA A 379 7.76 1.66 -10.40
CA ALA A 379 9.10 1.80 -10.97
C ALA A 379 9.16 2.96 -11.95
N ILE A 380 10.32 3.61 -12.00
CA ILE A 380 10.69 4.55 -13.05
C ILE A 380 11.42 3.76 -14.14
N ILE A 381 11.04 3.98 -15.39
CA ILE A 381 11.79 3.54 -16.56
C ILE A 381 12.51 4.77 -17.11
N PHE A 382 13.83 4.80 -16.96
CA PHE A 382 14.64 5.85 -17.57
C PHE A 382 15.08 5.39 -18.96
N GLN A 383 14.53 6.03 -20.00
CA GLN A 383 14.85 5.77 -21.40
C GLN A 383 15.98 6.69 -21.83
N GLU A 384 17.16 6.14 -22.02
CA GLU A 384 18.32 6.89 -22.54
C GLU A 384 18.01 7.54 -23.89
N GLU A 385 17.39 6.74 -24.75
CA GLU A 385 16.94 7.14 -26.06
C GLU A 385 15.49 6.70 -26.28
N ASN A 386 14.80 7.33 -27.24
CA ASN A 386 13.40 7.04 -27.53
C ASN A 386 13.20 5.59 -27.99
N THR A 387 12.71 4.76 -27.10
CA THR A 387 12.43 3.33 -27.31
C THR A 387 11.11 2.97 -26.65
N PRO A 388 10.15 2.31 -27.34
CA PRO A 388 8.87 1.96 -26.74
C PRO A 388 9.05 1.03 -25.53
N PHE A 389 8.46 1.40 -24.40
CA PHE A 389 8.35 0.54 -23.23
C PHE A 389 6.96 -0.11 -23.18
N VAL A 390 6.91 -1.41 -22.97
CA VAL A 390 5.65 -2.15 -22.74
C VAL A 390 5.65 -2.65 -21.30
N PRO A 391 4.65 -2.34 -20.48
CA PRO A 391 4.59 -2.77 -19.08
C PRO A 391 4.79 -4.27 -18.88
N ASN A 392 4.30 -5.09 -19.79
CA ASN A 392 4.44 -6.55 -19.77
C ASN A 392 5.87 -7.06 -20.07
N MET A 393 6.82 -6.19 -20.43
CA MET A 393 8.23 -6.57 -20.52
C MET A 393 8.74 -7.07 -19.19
N ILE A 394 8.28 -6.48 -18.07
CA ILE A 394 8.70 -6.84 -16.73
C ILE A 394 7.68 -7.77 -16.09
N ALA A 395 8.11 -8.99 -15.82
CA ALA A 395 7.29 -10.00 -15.17
C ALA A 395 7.32 -9.80 -13.65
N SER A 396 6.37 -9.01 -13.12
CA SER A 396 6.17 -8.81 -11.69
C SER A 396 4.69 -8.85 -11.33
N HIS A 397 4.39 -9.40 -10.17
CA HIS A 397 3.05 -9.34 -9.57
C HIS A 397 2.84 -8.07 -8.73
N PHE A 398 3.92 -7.42 -8.28
CA PHE A 398 3.87 -6.25 -7.40
C PHE A 398 3.93 -4.92 -8.14
N LEU A 399 4.65 -4.85 -9.26
CA LEU A 399 4.71 -3.64 -10.07
C LEU A 399 3.33 -3.36 -10.71
N HIS A 400 2.72 -2.27 -10.29
CA HIS A 400 1.41 -1.84 -10.76
C HIS A 400 1.48 -0.57 -11.60
N THR A 401 2.50 0.25 -11.38
CA THR A 401 2.66 1.55 -12.06
C THR A 401 4.09 1.75 -12.53
N PHE A 402 4.21 2.32 -13.72
CA PHE A 402 5.47 2.72 -14.31
C PHE A 402 5.41 4.20 -14.70
N ILE A 403 6.44 4.97 -14.31
CA ILE A 403 6.65 6.33 -14.76
C ILE A 403 7.83 6.32 -15.71
N VAL A 404 7.59 6.59 -16.98
CA VAL A 404 8.61 6.57 -18.02
C VAL A 404 9.16 7.97 -18.20
N VAL A 405 10.47 8.10 -18.12
CA VAL A 405 11.19 9.37 -18.18
C VAL A 405 12.24 9.31 -19.29
N GLN A 406 12.24 10.27 -20.17
CA GLN A 406 13.23 10.40 -21.25
C GLN A 406 13.91 11.77 -21.17
N PRO A 407 15.26 11.84 -21.14
CA PRO A 407 15.99 13.10 -21.17
C PRO A 407 15.92 13.74 -22.55
N ILE A 408 15.90 15.06 -22.58
CA ILE A 408 16.06 15.92 -23.75
C ILE A 408 17.26 16.82 -23.46
N ASP A 409 18.22 16.87 -24.37
CA ASP A 409 19.48 17.62 -24.22
C ASP A 409 20.21 17.32 -22.88
N PRO A 410 20.47 16.03 -22.57
CA PRO A 410 21.06 15.66 -21.30
C PRO A 410 22.46 16.22 -21.11
N ASN A 411 22.88 16.33 -19.84
CA ASN A 411 24.20 16.84 -19.45
C ASN A 411 24.47 18.29 -19.87
N THR A 412 23.43 19.07 -19.97
CA THR A 412 23.48 20.51 -20.27
C THR A 412 22.72 21.33 -19.21
N ASP A 413 22.88 22.66 -19.24
CA ASP A 413 22.10 23.56 -18.40
C ASP A 413 20.61 23.62 -18.83
N HIS A 414 20.32 23.15 -20.03
CA HIS A 414 18.96 23.14 -20.61
C HIS A 414 18.32 21.75 -20.62
N THR A 415 18.87 20.80 -19.88
CA THR A 415 18.30 19.45 -19.76
C THR A 415 16.85 19.52 -19.36
N LYS A 416 16.01 18.77 -20.10
CA LYS A 416 14.58 18.59 -19.81
C LYS A 416 14.26 17.12 -19.75
N TYR A 417 13.12 16.81 -19.14
CA TYR A 417 12.62 15.44 -19.01
C TYR A 417 11.19 15.35 -19.57
N LYS A 418 10.99 14.49 -20.56
CA LYS A 418 9.68 14.10 -21.03
C LYS A 418 9.16 12.97 -20.15
N VAL A 419 7.90 13.00 -19.75
CA VAL A 419 7.30 12.03 -18.82
C VAL A 419 6.02 11.45 -19.41
N GLU A 420 5.86 10.14 -19.32
CA GLU A 420 4.61 9.42 -19.51
C GLU A 420 4.36 8.47 -18.34
N VAL A 421 3.10 8.15 -18.06
CA VAL A 421 2.73 7.27 -16.95
C VAL A 421 1.83 6.16 -17.45
N THR A 422 2.06 4.96 -16.98
CA THR A 422 1.17 3.83 -17.22
C THR A 422 0.97 3.03 -15.95
N ALA A 423 -0.25 2.58 -15.73
CA ALA A 423 -0.58 1.72 -14.60
C ALA A 423 -1.61 0.68 -15.01
N ARG A 424 -1.76 -0.37 -14.21
CA ARG A 424 -2.79 -1.40 -14.44
C ARG A 424 -4.18 -0.77 -14.43
N ASP A 425 -5.11 -1.32 -15.20
CA ASP A 425 -6.46 -0.77 -15.36
C ASP A 425 -7.25 -0.69 -14.04
N ASP A 426 -6.94 -1.56 -13.06
CA ASP A 426 -7.56 -1.56 -11.73
C ASP A 426 -6.91 -0.55 -10.76
N VAL A 427 -5.83 0.13 -11.13
CA VAL A 427 -5.25 1.24 -10.38
C VAL A 427 -6.03 2.51 -10.71
N PRO A 428 -6.68 3.16 -9.73
CA PRO A 428 -7.37 4.42 -9.98
C PRO A 428 -6.39 5.52 -10.39
N PHE A 429 -6.86 6.47 -11.20
CA PHE A 429 -6.05 7.62 -11.60
C PHE A 429 -5.55 8.40 -10.37
N PHE A 430 -4.33 8.95 -10.46
CA PHE A 430 -3.69 9.68 -9.37
C PHE A 430 -2.98 10.94 -9.88
N GLY A 431 -3.04 11.99 -9.07
CA GLY A 431 -2.36 13.25 -9.35
C GLY A 431 -0.87 13.25 -8.98
N PRO A 432 -0.17 14.34 -9.29
CA PRO A 432 -0.60 15.44 -10.13
C PRO A 432 -0.74 15.02 -11.59
N LYS A 433 -1.70 15.61 -12.32
CA LYS A 433 -1.88 15.36 -13.76
C LYS A 433 -0.65 15.87 -14.52
N LEU A 434 -0.26 15.15 -15.59
CA LEU A 434 0.81 15.60 -16.46
C LEU A 434 0.42 16.92 -17.16
N PRO A 435 1.34 17.91 -17.21
CA PRO A 435 1.11 19.14 -17.98
C PRO A 435 1.11 18.85 -19.48
N GLN A 436 0.63 19.81 -20.24
CA GLN A 436 0.70 19.76 -21.72
C GLN A 436 1.53 20.94 -22.21
N PRO A 437 2.71 20.68 -22.79
CA PRO A 437 3.39 19.37 -22.98
C PRO A 437 3.92 18.77 -21.66
N ALA A 438 3.99 17.43 -21.59
CA ALA A 438 4.54 16.70 -20.42
C ALA A 438 6.07 16.72 -20.44
N VAL A 439 6.65 17.93 -20.46
CA VAL A 439 8.09 18.21 -20.51
C VAL A 439 8.46 19.17 -19.38
N PHE A 440 9.41 18.77 -18.58
CA PHE A 440 9.87 19.51 -17.39
C PHE A 440 11.32 19.94 -17.56
N ALA A 441 11.64 21.16 -17.15
CA ALA A 441 13.04 21.57 -16.99
C ALA A 441 13.67 20.83 -15.79
N LYS A 442 14.95 20.48 -15.90
CA LYS A 442 15.74 19.96 -14.78
C LYS A 442 15.70 20.96 -13.62
N GLY A 443 15.36 20.49 -12.42
CA GLY A 443 15.36 21.31 -11.22
C GLY A 443 14.37 20.88 -10.14
N PRO A 444 14.25 21.68 -9.08
CA PRO A 444 13.45 21.33 -7.91
C PRO A 444 11.94 21.19 -8.17
N GLU A 445 11.41 21.91 -9.17
CA GLU A 445 9.99 21.79 -9.55
C GLU A 445 9.70 20.41 -10.15
N PHE A 446 10.58 19.94 -11.03
CA PHE A 446 10.48 18.58 -11.58
C PHE A 446 10.65 17.52 -10.49
N GLN A 447 11.64 17.67 -9.61
CA GLN A 447 11.81 16.78 -8.45
C GLN A 447 10.53 16.71 -7.61
N LYS A 448 9.99 17.87 -7.23
CA LYS A 448 8.75 17.95 -6.44
C LYS A 448 7.58 17.24 -7.15
N PHE A 449 7.41 17.50 -8.44
CA PHE A 449 6.37 16.87 -9.24
C PHE A 449 6.53 15.34 -9.26
N LEU A 450 7.71 14.86 -9.61
CA LEU A 450 7.98 13.43 -9.79
C LEU A 450 7.87 12.65 -8.47
N LEU A 451 8.43 13.17 -7.37
CA LEU A 451 8.32 12.55 -6.05
C LEU A 451 6.87 12.51 -5.57
N THR A 452 6.09 13.58 -5.80
CA THR A 452 4.66 13.59 -5.50
C THR A 452 3.91 12.56 -6.33
N LYS A 453 4.20 12.45 -7.63
CA LYS A 453 3.58 11.48 -8.54
C LYS A 453 3.88 10.04 -8.12
N LEU A 454 5.13 9.74 -7.74
CA LEU A 454 5.56 8.42 -7.23
C LEU A 454 4.81 8.02 -5.95
N LEU A 455 4.72 8.92 -4.98
CA LEU A 455 4.01 8.67 -3.73
C LEU A 455 2.51 8.43 -3.96
N ASN A 456 1.89 9.25 -4.80
CA ASN A 456 0.47 9.09 -5.14
C ASN A 456 0.22 7.81 -5.95
N ALA A 457 1.15 7.43 -6.83
CA ALA A 457 1.10 6.18 -7.59
C ALA A 457 1.10 4.96 -6.67
N GLU A 458 1.97 4.91 -5.66
CA GLU A 458 2.00 3.82 -4.70
C GLU A 458 0.69 3.74 -3.91
N MET A 459 0.19 4.89 -3.42
CA MET A 459 -1.08 4.93 -2.69
C MET A 459 -2.28 4.54 -3.55
N ALA A 460 -2.29 4.90 -4.83
CA ALA A 460 -3.32 4.47 -5.76
C ALA A 460 -3.24 2.96 -6.05
N SER A 461 -2.02 2.43 -6.23
CA SER A 461 -1.79 1.01 -6.49
C SER A 461 -2.28 0.10 -5.35
N TYR A 462 -2.23 0.55 -4.09
CA TYR A 462 -2.82 -0.18 -2.97
C TYR A 462 -4.34 -0.34 -3.06
N LYS A 463 -5.03 0.44 -3.89
CA LYS A 463 -6.48 0.33 -4.09
C LYS A 463 -6.85 -0.64 -5.21
N ALA A 464 -5.87 -1.13 -5.98
CA ALA A 464 -6.08 -2.07 -7.07
C ALA A 464 -6.59 -3.43 -6.57
N GLU A 465 -7.56 -4.02 -7.29
CA GLU A 465 -8.11 -5.33 -6.93
C GLU A 465 -7.09 -6.45 -6.98
N GLN A 466 -6.20 -6.41 -7.97
CA GLN A 466 -5.16 -7.43 -8.10
C GLN A 466 -4.18 -7.38 -6.93
N PHE A 467 -3.89 -6.18 -6.42
CA PHE A 467 -3.06 -6.03 -5.23
C PHE A 467 -3.73 -6.64 -4.00
N SER A 468 -5.02 -6.38 -3.81
CA SER A 468 -5.82 -6.98 -2.74
C SER A 468 -5.87 -8.52 -2.81
N LYS A 469 -5.90 -9.10 -4.02
CA LYS A 469 -5.85 -10.56 -4.22
C LYS A 469 -4.51 -11.18 -3.89
N LEU A 470 -3.40 -10.45 -4.09
CA LEU A 470 -2.06 -10.90 -3.69
C LEU A 470 -1.91 -10.94 -2.17
N GLU A 471 -2.47 -9.96 -1.48
CA GLU A 471 -2.51 -9.92 -0.01
C GLU A 471 -3.24 -11.12 0.62
N VAL A 472 -4.27 -11.63 -0.05
CA VAL A 472 -5.06 -12.79 0.43
C VAL A 472 -4.30 -14.12 0.28
N ARG A 473 -3.28 -14.19 -0.60
CA ARG A 473 -2.50 -15.41 -0.85
C ARG A 473 -1.21 -15.51 -0.04
N LEU A 474 -0.81 -14.43 0.64
CA LEU A 474 0.34 -14.35 1.53
C LEU A 474 -0.09 -14.48 2.98
#